data_f72808f9529b9e9a79fad3eec56bbcf7
#
_entry.id   f72808f9529b9e9a79fad3eec56bbcf7
#
_cell.length_a   1.000
_cell.length_b   1.000
_cell.length_c   1.000
_cell.angle_alpha   90.00
_cell.angle_beta   90.00
_cell.angle_gamma   90.00
#
_symmetry.space_group_name_H-M   'P 1'
#
loop_
_entity.id
_entity.type
_entity.pdbx_description
1 polymer ?
#
loop_
_entity_poly.entity_id
_entity_poly.type
_entity_poly.pdbx_seq_one_letter_code
_entity_poly.pdbx_strand_id
1 'polypeptide(L)'
;MVISPQSQPIEVDISETSFKGQWIWTLDILPKIIMFLWLCLHTSVPVKSVLAARGINYDGKCLVCKRHDETIAHLLRDCELARKYWSCVKAPPALVHTFSRSLEEWLQSNSVSLVKHKSDIPWSSVFLFTIWALWKNRNKIVFENSIPNPRLPTERINQAREYHFCVSKAKTTTAKFAIPVAWTKPREGWFKLNSDGASFGNPSKAGGGGIIRDSQGALVRGYARSIKFTSSIITELWVLRDGLKLADHMGIRQLEVELDAKVIVGLLKSNFTPNFAYAPLLSDCRYLLGKLP
;
A
#
# COMPACT_ATOMS: atom_id res chain seq x y z
N MET A 1 -32.71 -39.26 -18.75
CA MET A 1 -33.27 -37.91 -18.79
C MET A 1 -32.78 -37.21 -17.52
N VAL A 2 -31.68 -36.46 -17.59
CA VAL A 2 -31.08 -35.70 -16.48
C VAL A 2 -31.24 -34.24 -16.82
N ILE A 3 -32.04 -33.54 -16.03
CA ILE A 3 -32.28 -32.09 -16.18
C ILE A 3 -31.16 -31.41 -15.41
N SER A 4 -30.24 -30.72 -16.13
CA SER A 4 -29.27 -29.79 -15.56
C SER A 4 -29.95 -28.48 -15.25
N PRO A 5 -29.75 -27.90 -14.05
CA PRO A 5 -30.22 -26.54 -13.81
C PRO A 5 -29.32 -25.55 -14.56
N GLN A 6 -29.92 -24.79 -15.45
CA GLN A 6 -29.31 -23.60 -16.04
C GLN A 6 -29.09 -22.58 -14.91
N SER A 7 -27.83 -22.37 -14.52
CA SER A 7 -27.46 -21.22 -13.73
C SER A 7 -27.54 -19.97 -14.63
N GLN A 8 -28.53 -19.13 -14.39
CA GLN A 8 -28.60 -17.81 -14.98
C GLN A 8 -27.39 -17.00 -14.46
N PRO A 9 -26.76 -16.18 -15.32
CA PRO A 9 -25.76 -15.24 -14.88
C PRO A 9 -26.41 -14.27 -13.90
N ILE A 10 -25.83 -14.14 -12.71
CA ILE A 10 -26.20 -13.09 -11.77
C ILE A 10 -25.69 -11.79 -12.39
N GLU A 11 -26.58 -11.03 -13.01
CA GLU A 11 -26.32 -9.63 -13.29
C GLU A 11 -26.16 -8.92 -11.94
N VAL A 12 -24.92 -8.69 -11.55
CA VAL A 12 -24.61 -7.79 -10.45
C VAL A 12 -24.85 -6.39 -10.99
N ASP A 13 -25.94 -5.76 -10.60
CA ASP A 13 -26.22 -4.36 -10.88
C ASP A 13 -25.13 -3.50 -10.27
N ILE A 14 -24.19 -3.04 -11.11
CA ILE A 14 -23.04 -2.21 -10.73
C ILE A 14 -23.45 -0.76 -10.47
N SER A 15 -24.73 -0.43 -10.63
CA SER A 15 -25.24 0.96 -10.63
C SER A 15 -25.36 1.59 -9.24
N GLU A 16 -25.23 0.86 -8.11
CA GLU A 16 -25.44 1.44 -6.76
C GLU A 16 -24.45 1.06 -5.67
N THR A 17 -23.34 0.42 -5.94
CA THR A 17 -22.29 0.33 -4.91
C THR A 17 -21.35 1.53 -4.99
N SER A 18 -21.82 2.67 -4.49
CA SER A 18 -20.93 3.76 -4.11
C SER A 18 -19.94 3.23 -3.08
N PHE A 19 -18.75 2.85 -3.52
CA PHE A 19 -17.69 2.38 -2.63
C PHE A 19 -17.41 3.45 -1.59
N LYS A 20 -17.56 3.09 -0.31
CA LYS A 20 -17.19 3.95 0.80
C LYS A 20 -15.78 4.50 0.58
N GLY A 21 -15.67 5.83 0.43
CA GLY A 21 -14.37 6.48 0.26
C GLY A 21 -13.85 6.56 -1.18
N GLN A 22 -14.70 6.47 -2.21
CA GLN A 22 -14.30 6.64 -3.62
C GLN A 22 -13.51 7.95 -3.86
N TRP A 23 -13.83 9.04 -3.13
CA TRP A 23 -13.15 10.32 -3.18
C TRP A 23 -11.66 10.25 -2.82
N ILE A 24 -11.20 9.22 -2.09
CA ILE A 24 -9.79 9.06 -1.69
C ILE A 24 -8.89 8.91 -2.93
N TRP A 25 -9.38 8.22 -3.95
CA TRP A 25 -8.61 7.93 -5.15
C TRP A 25 -8.44 9.13 -6.09
N THR A 26 -9.18 10.21 -5.83
CA THR A 26 -9.02 11.48 -6.55
C THR A 26 -7.99 12.42 -5.91
N LEU A 27 -7.49 12.07 -4.72
CA LEU A 27 -6.53 12.89 -3.99
C LEU A 27 -5.16 12.89 -4.68
N ASP A 28 -4.61 14.09 -4.83
CA ASP A 28 -3.26 14.29 -5.35
C ASP A 28 -2.25 14.30 -4.20
N ILE A 29 -1.91 13.11 -3.73
CA ILE A 29 -1.00 12.88 -2.60
C ILE A 29 -0.23 11.58 -2.80
N LEU A 30 0.80 11.33 -1.99
CA LEU A 30 1.60 10.10 -2.04
C LEU A 30 0.73 8.84 -1.91
N PRO A 31 0.89 7.83 -2.77
CA PRO A 31 0.08 6.59 -2.77
C PRO A 31 0.01 5.91 -1.39
N LYS A 32 1.10 5.90 -0.63
CA LYS A 32 1.12 5.35 0.74
C LYS A 32 0.19 6.07 1.71
N ILE A 33 -0.06 7.37 1.51
CA ILE A 33 -0.99 8.16 2.34
C ILE A 33 -2.42 7.88 1.90
N ILE A 34 -2.66 7.72 0.59
CA ILE A 34 -3.95 7.28 0.03
C ILE A 34 -4.36 5.94 0.65
N MET A 35 -3.47 4.94 0.60
CA MET A 35 -3.72 3.62 1.18
C MET A 35 -3.97 3.69 2.69
N PHE A 36 -3.20 4.50 3.42
CA PHE A 36 -3.40 4.69 4.85
C PHE A 36 -4.78 5.30 5.15
N LEU A 37 -5.19 6.30 4.40
CA LEU A 37 -6.51 6.93 4.54
C LEU A 37 -7.63 5.94 4.25
N TRP A 38 -7.49 5.12 3.22
CA TRP A 38 -8.41 4.04 2.92
C TRP A 38 -8.53 3.05 4.09
N LEU A 39 -7.40 2.61 4.64
CA LEU A 39 -7.37 1.74 5.82
C LEU A 39 -8.04 2.38 7.05
N CYS A 40 -7.91 3.70 7.23
CA CYS A 40 -8.60 4.42 8.31
C CYS A 40 -10.12 4.34 8.16
N LEU A 41 -10.65 4.57 6.96
CA LEU A 41 -12.09 4.52 6.67
C LEU A 41 -12.67 3.11 6.80
N HIS A 42 -11.89 2.10 6.46
CA HIS A 42 -12.29 0.69 6.57
C HIS A 42 -11.96 0.07 7.93
N THR A 43 -11.60 0.87 8.92
CA THR A 43 -11.27 0.41 10.28
C THR A 43 -10.24 -0.73 10.26
N SER A 44 -9.27 -0.61 9.34
CA SER A 44 -8.26 -1.66 9.08
C SER A 44 -6.84 -1.30 9.54
N VAL A 45 -6.64 -0.08 10.05
CA VAL A 45 -5.37 0.33 10.66
C VAL A 45 -5.17 -0.47 11.95
N PRO A 46 -4.01 -1.15 12.16
CA PRO A 46 -3.79 -2.04 13.30
C PRO A 46 -3.50 -1.25 14.60
N VAL A 47 -4.48 -0.48 15.05
CA VAL A 47 -4.53 0.08 16.41
C VAL A 47 -5.03 -0.98 17.38
N LYS A 48 -4.78 -0.82 18.67
CA LYS A 48 -5.11 -1.84 19.68
C LYS A 48 -6.58 -2.26 19.68
N SER A 49 -7.52 -1.34 19.49
CA SER A 49 -8.95 -1.66 19.40
C SER A 49 -9.28 -2.56 18.20
N VAL A 50 -8.64 -2.34 17.06
CA VAL A 50 -8.82 -3.16 15.84
C VAL A 50 -8.18 -4.53 16.02
N LEU A 51 -7.01 -4.60 16.65
CA LEU A 51 -6.33 -5.86 16.94
C LEU A 51 -7.12 -6.71 17.96
N ALA A 52 -7.66 -6.08 18.99
CA ALA A 52 -8.53 -6.74 19.96
C ALA A 52 -9.80 -7.31 19.31
N ALA A 53 -10.44 -6.56 18.41
CA ALA A 53 -11.58 -7.03 17.63
C ALA A 53 -11.26 -8.24 16.72
N ARG A 54 -9.98 -8.44 16.38
CA ARG A 54 -9.47 -9.61 15.62
C ARG A 54 -8.99 -10.76 16.52
N GLY A 55 -9.29 -10.70 17.84
CA GLY A 55 -8.92 -11.75 18.79
C GLY A 55 -7.48 -11.69 19.31
N ILE A 56 -6.73 -10.64 19.00
CA ILE A 56 -5.36 -10.46 19.53
C ILE A 56 -5.48 -9.81 20.92
N ASN A 57 -4.98 -10.49 21.94
CA ASN A 57 -5.08 -10.00 23.33
C ASN A 57 -4.14 -8.82 23.58
N TYR A 58 -4.71 -7.62 23.68
CA TYR A 58 -4.04 -6.40 24.09
C TYR A 58 -4.84 -5.70 25.21
N ASP A 59 -4.15 -4.93 26.03
CA ASP A 59 -4.77 -4.11 27.10
C ASP A 59 -5.70 -2.98 26.59
N GLY A 60 -5.78 -2.80 25.27
CA GLY A 60 -6.61 -1.78 24.60
C GLY A 60 -6.13 -0.34 24.78
N LYS A 61 -5.40 -0.03 25.83
CA LYS A 61 -5.02 1.35 26.17
C LYS A 61 -3.94 1.93 25.27
N CYS A 62 -4.10 3.21 24.93
CA CYS A 62 -3.10 3.97 24.18
C CYS A 62 -1.79 4.04 24.96
N LEU A 63 -0.68 3.65 24.34
CA LEU A 63 0.65 3.66 24.96
C LEU A 63 1.15 5.08 25.29
N VAL A 64 0.65 6.08 24.60
CA VAL A 64 1.07 7.48 24.79
C VAL A 64 0.38 8.11 25.99
N CYS A 65 -0.95 8.12 26.03
CA CYS A 65 -1.70 8.76 27.13
C CYS A 65 -2.05 7.80 28.27
N LYS A 66 -2.01 6.48 28.06
CA LYS A 66 -2.34 5.40 29.01
C LYS A 66 -3.73 5.48 29.64
N ARG A 67 -4.59 6.38 29.17
CA ARG A 67 -5.92 6.67 29.78
C ARG A 67 -7.08 6.11 28.95
N HIS A 68 -7.02 6.29 27.63
CA HIS A 68 -8.11 5.98 26.71
C HIS A 68 -7.75 4.79 25.83
N ASP A 69 -8.76 4.13 25.29
CA ASP A 69 -8.55 3.05 24.34
C ASP A 69 -7.97 3.60 23.03
N GLU A 70 -7.05 2.84 22.44
CA GLU A 70 -6.38 3.23 21.20
C GLU A 70 -7.28 2.91 19.99
N THR A 71 -8.20 3.81 19.68
CA THR A 71 -8.96 3.81 18.43
C THR A 71 -8.26 4.63 17.36
N ILE A 72 -8.68 4.51 16.09
CA ILE A 72 -8.14 5.33 15.00
C ILE A 72 -8.40 6.83 15.25
N ALA A 73 -9.63 7.19 15.71
CA ALA A 73 -9.96 8.56 16.04
C ALA A 73 -9.10 9.07 17.21
N HIS A 74 -8.95 8.26 18.26
CA HIS A 74 -8.09 8.62 19.39
C HIS A 74 -6.65 8.87 18.93
N LEU A 75 -6.07 7.95 18.18
CA LEU A 75 -4.69 8.06 17.71
C LEU A 75 -4.44 9.31 16.86
N LEU A 76 -5.35 9.59 15.90
CA LEU A 76 -5.13 10.63 14.91
C LEU A 76 -5.62 12.01 15.33
N ARG A 77 -6.57 12.09 16.30
CA ARG A 77 -7.24 13.34 16.65
C ARG A 77 -7.32 13.60 18.15
N ASP A 78 -7.79 12.60 18.94
CA ASP A 78 -8.30 12.85 20.29
C ASP A 78 -7.25 12.64 21.39
N CYS A 79 -6.17 11.89 21.11
CA CYS A 79 -5.05 11.70 22.03
C CYS A 79 -4.41 13.03 22.42
N GLU A 80 -3.94 13.15 23.65
CA GLU A 80 -3.24 14.35 24.12
C GLU A 80 -2.07 14.76 23.22
N LEU A 81 -1.28 13.78 22.74
CA LEU A 81 -0.20 14.02 21.78
C LEU A 81 -0.72 14.54 20.45
N ALA A 82 -1.80 13.93 19.91
CA ALA A 82 -2.40 14.37 18.67
C ALA A 82 -2.95 15.81 18.80
N ARG A 83 -3.63 16.12 19.90
CA ARG A 83 -4.13 17.48 20.18
C ARG A 83 -2.98 18.50 20.24
N LYS A 84 -1.87 18.17 20.91
CA LYS A 84 -0.67 19.02 20.91
C LYS A 84 -0.16 19.27 19.49
N TYR A 85 -0.12 18.25 18.64
CA TYR A 85 0.29 18.41 17.26
C TYR A 85 -0.66 19.29 16.45
N TRP A 86 -1.96 19.08 16.60
CA TRP A 86 -2.97 19.90 15.92
C TRP A 86 -2.97 21.36 16.40
N SER A 87 -2.68 21.63 17.68
CA SER A 87 -2.50 23.00 18.17
C SER A 87 -1.30 23.72 17.57
N CYS A 88 -0.22 22.99 17.23
CA CYS A 88 0.94 23.53 16.53
C CYS A 88 0.67 23.76 15.04
N VAL A 89 0.01 22.79 14.40
CA VAL A 89 -0.32 22.84 12.95
C VAL A 89 -1.36 23.93 12.68
N LYS A 90 -2.34 24.12 13.56
CA LYS A 90 -3.44 25.11 13.49
C LYS A 90 -4.31 24.93 12.24
N ALA A 91 -5.39 24.18 12.40
CA ALA A 91 -6.40 24.03 11.37
C ALA A 91 -6.99 25.40 10.97
N PRO A 92 -7.34 25.58 9.70
CA PRO A 92 -8.07 26.78 9.26
C PRO A 92 -9.37 26.95 10.06
N PRO A 93 -9.77 28.19 10.43
CA PRO A 93 -10.98 28.42 11.23
C PRO A 93 -12.23 27.76 10.65
N ALA A 94 -12.39 27.77 9.33
CA ALA A 94 -13.51 27.15 8.63
C ALA A 94 -13.62 25.62 8.85
N LEU A 95 -12.57 24.95 9.30
CA LEU A 95 -12.52 23.48 9.45
C LEU A 95 -12.41 23.03 10.91
N VAL A 96 -12.28 23.97 11.86
CA VAL A 96 -12.16 23.61 13.29
C VAL A 96 -13.36 22.82 13.79
N HIS A 97 -14.58 23.16 13.33
CA HIS A 97 -15.81 22.46 13.69
C HIS A 97 -15.81 20.97 13.29
N THR A 98 -15.01 20.57 12.29
CA THR A 98 -14.92 19.18 11.84
C THR A 98 -14.29 18.27 12.89
N PHE A 99 -13.48 18.82 13.80
CA PHE A 99 -12.80 18.05 14.84
C PHE A 99 -13.74 17.43 15.89
N SER A 100 -14.99 17.88 15.97
CA SER A 100 -16.04 17.28 16.80
C SER A 100 -16.93 16.28 16.07
N ARG A 101 -16.72 16.08 14.75
CA ARG A 101 -17.53 15.20 13.93
C ARG A 101 -17.07 13.73 13.97
N SER A 102 -17.81 12.85 13.31
CA SER A 102 -17.41 11.46 13.12
C SER A 102 -16.00 11.35 12.47
N LEU A 103 -15.33 10.21 12.65
CA LEU A 103 -14.00 9.99 12.04
C LEU A 103 -14.05 10.16 10.51
N GLU A 104 -15.08 9.60 9.88
CA GLU A 104 -15.26 9.64 8.44
C GLU A 104 -15.44 11.07 7.91
N GLU A 105 -16.38 11.81 8.48
CA GLU A 105 -16.62 13.21 8.12
C GLU A 105 -15.40 14.09 8.34
N TRP A 106 -14.70 13.88 9.46
CA TRP A 106 -13.47 14.60 9.76
C TRP A 106 -12.37 14.30 8.72
N LEU A 107 -12.14 13.04 8.39
CA LEU A 107 -11.16 12.64 7.38
C LEU A 107 -11.53 13.21 6.01
N GLN A 108 -12.79 13.08 5.58
CA GLN A 108 -13.23 13.55 4.28
C GLN A 108 -13.13 15.08 4.17
N SER A 109 -13.75 15.82 5.09
CA SER A 109 -13.78 17.29 5.04
C SER A 109 -12.39 17.90 5.00
N ASN A 110 -11.43 17.34 5.73
CA ASN A 110 -10.08 17.87 5.78
C ASN A 110 -9.20 17.40 4.61
N SER A 111 -9.43 16.21 4.07
CA SER A 111 -8.62 15.65 2.99
C SER A 111 -8.93 16.26 1.61
N VAL A 112 -10.19 16.70 1.38
CA VAL A 112 -10.60 17.32 0.11
C VAL A 112 -10.57 18.85 0.14
N SER A 113 -10.25 19.45 1.29
CA SER A 113 -10.30 20.89 1.47
C SER A 113 -9.23 21.61 0.64
N LEU A 114 -9.66 22.58 -0.14
CA LEU A 114 -8.79 23.48 -0.90
C LEU A 114 -8.45 24.78 -0.13
N VAL A 115 -8.98 24.94 1.09
CA VAL A 115 -8.65 26.08 1.95
C VAL A 115 -7.14 26.13 2.16
N LYS A 116 -6.56 27.30 2.00
CA LYS A 116 -5.11 27.49 2.22
C LYS A 116 -4.78 27.48 3.71
N HIS A 117 -3.74 26.75 4.04
CA HIS A 117 -3.09 26.85 5.34
C HIS A 117 -2.24 28.14 5.40
N LYS A 118 -1.93 28.63 6.59
CA LYS A 118 -1.02 29.79 6.79
C LYS A 118 0.35 29.67 6.14
N SER A 119 0.76 28.48 5.73
CA SER A 119 2.00 28.21 4.97
C SER A 119 1.83 28.31 3.46
N ASP A 120 0.71 28.85 2.98
CA ASP A 120 0.37 29.09 1.57
C ASP A 120 0.26 27.82 0.69
N ILE A 121 0.02 26.69 1.31
CA ILE A 121 -0.27 25.41 0.63
C ILE A 121 -1.67 24.93 0.99
N PRO A 122 -2.30 24.03 0.20
CA PRO A 122 -3.60 23.47 0.53
C PRO A 122 -3.60 22.80 1.91
N TRP A 123 -4.63 23.07 2.70
CA TRP A 123 -4.80 22.43 4.00
C TRP A 123 -4.83 20.90 3.90
N SER A 124 -5.47 20.35 2.87
CA SER A 124 -5.51 18.91 2.61
C SER A 124 -4.14 18.27 2.63
N SER A 125 -3.13 18.90 2.00
CA SER A 125 -1.75 18.39 2.03
C SER A 125 -1.19 18.38 3.45
N VAL A 126 -1.32 19.48 4.19
CA VAL A 126 -0.85 19.59 5.59
C VAL A 126 -1.53 18.56 6.46
N PHE A 127 -2.85 18.41 6.34
CA PHE A 127 -3.65 17.46 7.08
C PHE A 127 -3.20 16.02 6.83
N LEU A 128 -3.10 15.62 5.57
CA LEU A 128 -2.73 14.26 5.16
C LEU A 128 -1.32 13.87 5.60
N PHE A 129 -0.36 14.78 5.46
CA PHE A 129 0.99 14.53 6.00
C PHE A 129 1.01 14.45 7.52
N THR A 130 0.13 15.19 8.22
CA THR A 130 0.07 15.17 9.68
C THR A 130 -0.52 13.85 10.21
N ILE A 131 -1.65 13.37 9.67
CA ILE A 131 -2.23 12.08 10.10
C ILE A 131 -1.29 10.90 9.82
N TRP A 132 -0.61 10.91 8.67
CA TRP A 132 0.41 9.92 8.36
C TRP A 132 1.59 9.96 9.34
N ALA A 133 2.00 11.14 9.75
CA ALA A 133 3.07 11.32 10.72
C ALA A 133 2.69 10.85 12.12
N LEU A 134 1.47 11.12 12.57
CA LEU A 134 0.94 10.62 13.84
C LEU A 134 0.96 9.09 13.88
N TRP A 135 0.50 8.43 12.82
CA TRP A 135 0.59 6.99 12.66
C TRP A 135 2.04 6.46 12.73
N LYS A 136 2.94 7.06 11.97
CA LYS A 136 4.37 6.67 11.98
C LYS A 136 5.01 6.88 13.35
N ASN A 137 4.70 8.00 14.01
CA ASN A 137 5.23 8.29 15.34
C ASN A 137 4.73 7.29 16.38
N ARG A 138 3.44 6.91 16.32
CA ARG A 138 2.88 5.83 17.16
C ARG A 138 3.65 4.52 16.94
N ASN A 139 3.91 4.15 15.70
CA ASN A 139 4.64 2.92 15.39
C ASN A 139 6.07 2.94 15.94
N LYS A 140 6.77 4.07 15.86
CA LYS A 140 8.07 4.23 16.50
C LYS A 140 8.00 4.07 18.02
N ILE A 141 6.98 4.64 18.65
CA ILE A 141 6.79 4.47 20.12
C ILE A 141 6.54 3.00 20.47
N VAL A 142 5.69 2.32 19.69
CA VAL A 142 5.29 0.93 19.96
C VAL A 142 6.42 -0.07 19.70
N PHE A 143 7.12 0.07 18.58
CA PHE A 143 8.07 -0.95 18.11
C PHE A 143 9.54 -0.60 18.42
N GLU A 144 9.84 0.69 18.58
CA GLU A 144 11.21 1.17 18.79
C GLU A 144 11.39 1.83 20.17
N ASN A 145 10.36 1.85 21.02
CA ASN A 145 10.35 2.54 22.33
C ASN A 145 10.83 4.00 22.24
N SER A 146 10.58 4.66 21.10
CA SER A 146 11.05 6.02 20.87
C SER A 146 10.22 7.04 21.64
N ILE A 147 10.83 8.18 21.95
CA ILE A 147 10.13 9.31 22.57
C ILE A 147 9.38 10.10 21.51
N PRO A 148 8.17 10.64 21.80
CA PRO A 148 7.42 11.49 20.87
C PRO A 148 8.27 12.68 20.39
N ASN A 149 8.37 12.86 19.07
CA ASN A 149 9.15 13.96 18.48
C ASN A 149 8.38 15.28 18.55
N PRO A 150 8.79 16.28 19.35
CA PRO A 150 8.08 17.55 19.47
C PRO A 150 8.16 18.42 18.21
N ARG A 151 9.14 18.21 17.34
CA ARG A 151 9.32 18.94 16.07
C ARG A 151 8.51 18.37 14.91
N LEU A 152 7.84 17.24 15.13
CA LEU A 152 7.09 16.52 14.08
C LEU A 152 6.10 17.43 13.32
N PRO A 153 5.31 18.31 13.96
CA PRO A 153 4.38 19.19 13.24
C PRO A 153 5.08 20.09 12.23
N THR A 154 6.17 20.74 12.62
CA THR A 154 6.94 21.64 11.74
C THR A 154 7.59 20.89 10.59
N GLU A 155 8.17 19.74 10.85
CA GLU A 155 8.76 18.87 9.82
C GLU A 155 7.70 18.45 8.79
N ARG A 156 6.46 18.16 9.22
CA ARG A 156 5.39 17.73 8.31
C ARG A 156 4.84 18.87 7.48
N ILE A 157 4.73 20.07 8.02
CA ILE A 157 4.37 21.27 7.23
C ILE A 157 5.44 21.52 6.15
N ASN A 158 6.73 21.40 6.48
CA ASN A 158 7.80 21.57 5.51
C ASN A 158 7.76 20.48 4.43
N GLN A 159 7.52 19.21 4.81
CA GLN A 159 7.39 18.12 3.85
C GLN A 159 6.17 18.30 2.94
N ALA A 160 5.04 18.75 3.47
CA ALA A 160 3.85 19.06 2.69
C ALA A 160 4.11 20.20 1.69
N ARG A 161 4.87 21.22 2.11
CA ARG A 161 5.28 22.34 1.24
C ARG A 161 6.19 21.86 0.12
N GLU A 162 7.21 21.08 0.44
CA GLU A 162 8.14 20.49 -0.54
C GLU A 162 7.38 19.65 -1.56
N TYR A 163 6.52 18.74 -1.09
CA TYR A 163 5.68 17.90 -1.94
C TYR A 163 4.82 18.76 -2.88
N HIS A 164 4.09 19.74 -2.33
CA HIS A 164 3.24 20.63 -3.11
C HIS A 164 4.03 21.38 -4.18
N PHE A 165 5.21 21.90 -3.85
CA PHE A 165 6.09 22.57 -4.79
C PHE A 165 6.57 21.66 -5.93
N CYS A 166 6.97 20.42 -5.60
CA CYS A 166 7.42 19.45 -6.59
C CYS A 166 6.29 18.99 -7.52
N VAL A 167 5.10 18.76 -6.99
CA VAL A 167 3.96 18.24 -7.77
C VAL A 167 3.28 19.33 -8.59
N SER A 168 3.20 20.56 -8.06
CA SER A 168 2.60 21.69 -8.81
C SER A 168 3.35 22.03 -10.09
N LYS A 169 4.64 21.73 -10.18
CA LYS A 169 5.45 21.89 -11.40
C LYS A 169 5.23 20.76 -12.43
N ALA A 170 4.67 19.62 -12.01
CA ALA A 170 4.54 18.42 -12.83
C ALA A 170 3.13 18.24 -13.45
N LYS A 171 2.19 19.18 -13.24
CA LYS A 171 0.83 19.07 -13.79
C LYS A 171 0.79 19.42 -15.28
N THR A 172 1.26 18.51 -16.11
CA THR A 172 0.68 18.31 -17.43
C THR A 172 -0.63 17.52 -17.24
N THR A 173 -1.72 18.13 -17.68
CA THR A 173 -3.09 17.60 -17.58
C THR A 173 -3.27 16.36 -18.43
N THR A 174 -2.94 15.20 -17.89
CA THR A 174 -3.50 13.94 -18.40
C THR A 174 -4.71 13.59 -17.54
N ALA A 175 -5.88 13.56 -18.16
CA ALA A 175 -7.10 13.09 -17.51
C ALA A 175 -6.85 11.69 -16.94
N LYS A 176 -6.95 11.56 -15.61
CA LYS A 176 -6.84 10.26 -14.92
C LYS A 176 -8.19 9.56 -15.08
N PHE A 177 -8.27 8.57 -15.96
CA PHE A 177 -9.39 7.65 -15.99
C PHE A 177 -9.16 6.57 -14.94
N ALA A 178 -10.17 6.32 -14.10
CA ALA A 178 -10.18 5.18 -13.21
C ALA A 178 -10.37 3.92 -14.07
N ILE A 179 -9.33 3.12 -14.22
CA ILE A 179 -9.41 1.82 -14.87
C ILE A 179 -9.59 0.79 -13.75
N PRO A 180 -10.69 0.03 -13.72
CA PRO A 180 -10.84 -1.08 -12.78
C PRO A 180 -9.75 -2.12 -13.11
N VAL A 181 -8.84 -2.34 -12.16
CA VAL A 181 -7.80 -3.36 -12.28
C VAL A 181 -8.18 -4.52 -11.38
N ALA A 182 -8.45 -5.66 -11.99
CA ALA A 182 -8.68 -6.92 -11.29
C ALA A 182 -7.62 -7.93 -11.74
N TRP A 183 -7.30 -8.86 -10.84
CA TRP A 183 -6.50 -9.99 -11.23
C TRP A 183 -7.28 -10.86 -12.24
N THR A 184 -6.61 -11.23 -13.33
CA THR A 184 -7.21 -12.05 -14.38
C THR A 184 -6.63 -13.45 -14.35
N LYS A 185 -7.50 -14.45 -14.52
CA LYS A 185 -7.06 -15.83 -14.68
C LYS A 185 -6.18 -15.98 -15.92
N PRO A 186 -5.22 -16.91 -15.94
CA PRO A 186 -4.49 -17.24 -17.18
C PRO A 186 -5.45 -17.89 -18.19
N ARG A 187 -5.03 -17.91 -19.44
CA ARG A 187 -5.77 -18.55 -20.55
C ARG A 187 -5.96 -20.04 -20.27
N GLU A 188 -6.93 -20.65 -20.94
CA GLU A 188 -7.12 -22.09 -20.85
C GLU A 188 -5.87 -22.85 -21.27
N GLY A 189 -5.48 -23.85 -20.47
CA GLY A 189 -4.23 -24.59 -20.64
C GLY A 189 -2.96 -23.87 -20.20
N TRP A 190 -3.05 -22.62 -19.72
CA TRP A 190 -1.93 -21.85 -19.19
C TRP A 190 -1.93 -21.81 -17.67
N PHE A 191 -0.78 -21.59 -17.12
CA PHE A 191 -0.57 -21.30 -15.70
C PHE A 191 -0.12 -19.85 -15.53
N LYS A 192 -0.33 -19.29 -14.35
CA LYS A 192 0.13 -17.94 -14.01
C LYS A 192 0.99 -17.98 -12.75
N LEU A 193 2.20 -17.45 -12.88
CA LEU A 193 3.10 -17.19 -11.77
C LEU A 193 2.97 -15.73 -11.34
N ASN A 194 2.53 -15.52 -10.11
CA ASN A 194 2.64 -14.24 -9.44
C ASN A 194 3.77 -14.34 -8.41
N SER A 195 4.75 -13.45 -8.49
CA SER A 195 5.87 -13.39 -7.53
C SER A 195 6.08 -11.96 -7.04
N ASP A 196 6.49 -11.85 -5.77
CA ASP A 196 6.72 -10.57 -5.10
C ASP A 196 7.87 -10.71 -4.10
N GLY A 197 8.75 -9.72 -4.08
CA GLY A 197 9.92 -9.65 -3.23
C GLY A 197 10.00 -8.33 -2.48
N ALA A 198 10.25 -8.38 -1.18
CA ALA A 198 10.37 -7.20 -0.36
C ALA A 198 11.67 -7.15 0.42
N SER A 199 12.19 -5.95 0.64
CA SER A 199 13.25 -5.69 1.61
C SER A 199 12.85 -4.56 2.56
N PHE A 200 13.22 -4.68 3.84
CA PHE A 200 12.90 -3.67 4.87
C PHE A 200 13.58 -2.32 4.65
N GLY A 201 14.61 -2.30 3.83
CA GLY A 201 15.41 -1.15 3.40
C GLY A 201 16.14 -1.53 2.13
N ASN A 202 17.04 -0.68 1.61
CA ASN A 202 17.73 -0.95 0.35
C ASN A 202 19.21 -0.58 0.43
N PRO A 203 20.11 -1.54 0.78
CA PRO A 203 19.88 -2.95 1.10
C PRO A 203 19.47 -3.21 2.56
N SER A 204 18.75 -4.32 2.84
CA SER A 204 18.37 -4.77 4.20
C SER A 204 17.94 -6.24 4.21
N LYS A 205 17.39 -6.71 5.36
CA LYS A 205 16.74 -8.01 5.45
C LYS A 205 15.63 -8.09 4.41
N ALA A 206 15.59 -9.18 3.66
CA ALA A 206 14.73 -9.34 2.52
C ALA A 206 14.13 -10.75 2.46
N GLY A 207 13.07 -10.89 1.74
CA GLY A 207 12.42 -12.15 1.47
C GLY A 207 11.28 -11.96 0.49
N GLY A 208 10.70 -13.03 0.06
CA GLY A 208 9.56 -12.99 -0.85
C GLY A 208 9.10 -14.38 -1.21
N GLY A 209 8.20 -14.47 -2.16
CA GLY A 209 7.63 -15.72 -2.59
C GLY A 209 6.75 -15.54 -3.81
N GLY A 210 6.10 -16.62 -4.17
CA GLY A 210 5.16 -16.58 -5.28
C GLY A 210 4.23 -17.77 -5.27
N ILE A 211 3.27 -17.69 -6.15
CA ILE A 211 2.24 -18.71 -6.33
C ILE A 211 2.02 -18.96 -7.82
N ILE A 212 1.78 -20.23 -8.13
CA ILE A 212 1.37 -20.66 -9.46
C ILE A 212 -0.10 -21.06 -9.40
N ARG A 213 -0.90 -20.52 -10.30
CA ARG A 213 -2.32 -20.82 -10.46
C ARG A 213 -2.59 -21.38 -11.85
N ASP A 214 -3.63 -22.22 -11.93
CA ASP A 214 -4.13 -22.78 -13.19
C ASP A 214 -5.12 -21.83 -13.90
N SER A 215 -5.63 -22.25 -15.05
CA SER A 215 -6.62 -21.53 -15.86
C SER A 215 -7.96 -21.32 -15.15
N GLN A 216 -8.25 -22.06 -14.09
CA GLN A 216 -9.43 -21.84 -13.24
C GLN A 216 -9.18 -20.85 -12.12
N GLY A 217 -7.90 -20.42 -11.94
CA GLY A 217 -7.45 -19.55 -10.87
C GLY A 217 -7.17 -20.28 -9.57
N ALA A 218 -7.22 -21.62 -9.58
CA ALA A 218 -6.92 -22.44 -8.42
C ALA A 218 -5.41 -22.44 -8.12
N LEU A 219 -5.07 -22.45 -6.83
CA LEU A 219 -3.68 -22.55 -6.39
C LEU A 219 -3.12 -23.93 -6.69
N VAL A 220 -2.08 -23.99 -7.51
CA VAL A 220 -1.38 -25.23 -7.85
C VAL A 220 -0.17 -25.44 -6.94
N ARG A 221 0.64 -24.41 -6.76
CA ARG A 221 1.83 -24.46 -5.91
C ARG A 221 2.23 -23.06 -5.44
N GLY A 222 2.82 -22.99 -4.23
CA GLY A 222 3.44 -21.79 -3.70
C GLY A 222 4.85 -22.06 -3.21
N TYR A 223 5.63 -21.02 -3.06
CA TYR A 223 6.98 -21.04 -2.48
C TYR A 223 7.26 -19.76 -1.73
N ALA A 224 8.21 -19.82 -0.81
CA ALA A 224 8.72 -18.66 -0.08
C ALA A 224 10.23 -18.77 0.08
N ARG A 225 10.90 -17.62 0.09
CA ARG A 225 12.34 -17.50 0.30
C ARG A 225 12.63 -16.45 1.37
N SER A 226 13.48 -16.80 2.34
CA SER A 226 14.12 -15.83 3.22
C SER A 226 15.50 -15.47 2.66
N ILE A 227 15.80 -14.17 2.56
CA ILE A 227 17.08 -13.65 2.08
C ILE A 227 17.65 -12.78 3.18
N LYS A 228 18.91 -13.02 3.57
CA LYS A 228 19.47 -12.37 4.76
C LYS A 228 19.60 -10.86 4.62
N PHE A 229 20.31 -10.39 3.57
CA PHE A 229 20.60 -8.97 3.39
C PHE A 229 20.84 -8.67 1.90
N THR A 230 19.97 -7.90 1.26
CA THR A 230 20.09 -7.55 -0.16
C THR A 230 19.21 -6.35 -0.53
N SER A 231 19.31 -5.90 -1.80
CA SER A 231 18.47 -4.86 -2.35
C SER A 231 17.13 -5.42 -2.86
N SER A 232 16.12 -4.55 -3.00
CA SER A 232 14.80 -4.92 -3.54
C SER A 232 14.91 -5.56 -4.93
N ILE A 233 15.71 -5.01 -5.83
CA ILE A 233 15.92 -5.57 -7.20
C ILE A 233 16.45 -7.01 -7.14
N ILE A 234 17.44 -7.27 -6.30
CA ILE A 234 18.02 -8.61 -6.16
C ILE A 234 17.00 -9.57 -5.53
N THR A 235 16.21 -9.08 -4.57
CA THR A 235 15.13 -9.88 -3.94
C THR A 235 14.12 -10.33 -4.98
N GLU A 236 13.61 -9.42 -5.78
CA GLU A 236 12.68 -9.70 -6.87
C GLU A 236 13.21 -10.74 -7.86
N LEU A 237 14.46 -10.60 -8.28
CA LEU A 237 15.10 -11.57 -9.20
C LEU A 237 15.26 -12.94 -8.57
N TRP A 238 15.61 -13.04 -7.27
CA TRP A 238 15.67 -14.31 -6.57
C TRP A 238 14.32 -15.01 -6.51
N VAL A 239 13.28 -14.27 -6.19
CA VAL A 239 11.93 -14.79 -6.07
C VAL A 239 11.40 -15.22 -7.44
N LEU A 240 11.57 -14.41 -8.47
CA LEU A 240 11.23 -14.76 -9.85
C LEU A 240 11.93 -16.05 -10.29
N ARG A 241 13.26 -16.13 -10.10
CA ARG A 241 14.05 -17.32 -10.44
C ARG A 241 13.53 -18.59 -9.79
N ASP A 242 13.19 -18.52 -8.50
CA ASP A 242 12.66 -19.67 -7.78
C ASP A 242 11.30 -20.11 -8.34
N GLY A 243 10.42 -19.18 -8.67
CA GLY A 243 9.15 -19.48 -9.32
C GLY A 243 9.29 -20.10 -10.70
N LEU A 244 10.19 -19.59 -11.51
CA LEU A 244 10.51 -20.15 -12.83
C LEU A 244 11.10 -21.57 -12.73
N LYS A 245 12.00 -21.82 -11.75
CA LYS A 245 12.51 -23.15 -11.48
C LYS A 245 11.43 -24.11 -11.02
N LEU A 246 10.54 -23.64 -10.17
CA LEU A 246 9.41 -24.45 -9.72
C LEU A 246 8.51 -24.86 -10.89
N ALA A 247 8.20 -23.92 -11.78
CA ALA A 247 7.42 -24.19 -12.99
C ALA A 247 8.13 -25.20 -13.92
N ASP A 248 9.45 -25.04 -14.12
CA ASP A 248 10.26 -25.98 -14.93
C ASP A 248 10.26 -27.40 -14.33
N HIS A 249 10.45 -27.53 -13.01
CA HIS A 249 10.36 -28.82 -12.29
C HIS A 249 8.98 -29.49 -12.37
N MET A 250 7.92 -28.69 -12.46
CA MET A 250 6.56 -29.17 -12.63
C MET A 250 6.21 -29.52 -14.09
N GLY A 251 7.12 -29.31 -15.01
CA GLY A 251 6.89 -29.55 -16.44
C GLY A 251 5.94 -28.56 -17.10
N ILE A 252 5.67 -27.41 -16.47
CA ILE A 252 4.80 -26.36 -17.00
C ILE A 252 5.49 -25.74 -18.20
N ARG A 253 4.82 -25.76 -19.35
CA ARG A 253 5.35 -25.18 -20.61
C ARG A 253 4.64 -23.86 -20.98
N GLN A 254 3.40 -23.69 -20.60
CA GLN A 254 2.61 -22.50 -20.88
C GLN A 254 2.43 -21.69 -19.58
N LEU A 255 3.26 -20.64 -19.40
CA LEU A 255 3.32 -19.86 -18.18
C LEU A 255 3.22 -18.36 -18.49
N GLU A 256 2.22 -17.70 -17.90
CA GLU A 256 2.17 -16.25 -17.78
C GLU A 256 2.91 -15.85 -16.51
N VAL A 257 3.78 -14.82 -16.59
CA VAL A 257 4.52 -14.31 -15.42
C VAL A 257 4.10 -12.87 -15.16
N GLU A 258 3.59 -12.63 -13.97
CA GLU A 258 3.22 -11.28 -13.50
C GLU A 258 4.15 -10.83 -12.37
N LEU A 259 4.73 -9.63 -12.56
CA LEU A 259 5.58 -8.93 -11.63
C LEU A 259 5.10 -7.48 -11.49
N ASP A 260 5.13 -6.93 -10.30
CA ASP A 260 4.83 -5.50 -10.07
C ASP A 260 6.05 -4.60 -10.36
N ALA A 261 7.26 -5.16 -10.33
CA ALA A 261 8.51 -4.45 -10.57
C ALA A 261 8.77 -4.18 -12.07
N LYS A 262 8.23 -3.07 -12.59
CA LYS A 262 8.46 -2.64 -14.00
C LYS A 262 9.93 -2.63 -14.41
N VAL A 263 10.83 -2.30 -13.48
CA VAL A 263 12.29 -2.30 -13.72
C VAL A 263 12.78 -3.71 -14.08
N ILE A 264 12.32 -4.75 -13.37
CA ILE A 264 12.68 -6.14 -13.64
C ILE A 264 12.16 -6.57 -15.02
N VAL A 265 10.91 -6.25 -15.33
CA VAL A 265 10.34 -6.54 -16.66
C VAL A 265 11.15 -5.87 -17.77
N GLY A 266 11.55 -4.62 -17.57
CA GLY A 266 12.41 -3.89 -18.51
C GLY A 266 13.79 -4.55 -18.68
N LEU A 267 14.42 -4.95 -17.58
CA LEU A 267 15.71 -5.65 -17.59
C LEU A 267 15.61 -7.00 -18.29
N LEU A 268 14.56 -7.78 -18.06
CA LEU A 268 14.38 -9.09 -18.70
C LEU A 268 14.20 -8.98 -20.22
N LYS A 269 13.51 -7.93 -20.69
CA LYS A 269 13.25 -7.68 -22.13
C LYS A 269 14.40 -6.99 -22.85
N SER A 270 15.30 -6.31 -22.14
CA SER A 270 16.41 -5.60 -22.76
C SER A 270 17.60 -6.52 -23.01
N ASN A 271 18.37 -6.26 -24.07
CA ASN A 271 19.67 -6.89 -24.30
C ASN A 271 20.80 -6.22 -23.50
N PHE A 272 20.46 -5.29 -22.62
CA PHE A 272 21.43 -4.56 -21.81
C PHE A 272 22.10 -5.48 -20.80
N THR A 273 23.43 -5.38 -20.67
CA THR A 273 24.23 -6.07 -19.66
C THR A 273 24.20 -5.22 -18.37
N PRO A 274 23.46 -5.66 -17.36
CA PRO A 274 23.33 -4.87 -16.14
C PRO A 274 24.59 -4.95 -15.28
N ASN A 275 24.62 -4.08 -14.25
CA ASN A 275 25.60 -4.07 -13.18
C ASN A 275 25.91 -5.50 -12.67
N PHE A 276 27.18 -5.81 -12.44
CA PHE A 276 27.71 -7.12 -12.03
C PHE A 276 26.98 -7.75 -10.82
N ALA A 277 26.39 -6.93 -9.96
CA ALA A 277 25.76 -7.41 -8.73
C ALA A 277 24.55 -8.35 -8.94
N TYR A 278 23.80 -8.20 -10.02
CA TYR A 278 22.60 -9.02 -10.30
C TYR A 278 22.62 -9.69 -11.70
N ALA A 279 23.69 -9.47 -12.48
CA ALA A 279 23.82 -10.05 -13.80
C ALA A 279 23.64 -11.58 -13.84
N PRO A 280 24.22 -12.38 -12.93
CA PRO A 280 24.02 -13.83 -12.93
C PRO A 280 22.56 -14.24 -12.72
N LEU A 281 21.87 -13.58 -11.77
CA LEU A 281 20.46 -13.86 -11.50
C LEU A 281 19.57 -13.51 -12.68
N LEU A 282 19.84 -12.38 -13.33
CA LEU A 282 19.10 -11.95 -14.51
C LEU A 282 19.33 -12.94 -15.68
N SER A 283 20.56 -13.42 -15.83
CA SER A 283 20.88 -14.45 -16.83
C SER A 283 20.14 -15.76 -16.57
N ASP A 284 20.12 -16.22 -15.30
CA ASP A 284 19.34 -17.40 -14.90
C ASP A 284 17.86 -17.24 -15.22
N CYS A 285 17.27 -16.08 -14.89
CA CYS A 285 15.86 -15.81 -15.18
C CYS A 285 15.58 -15.81 -16.69
N ARG A 286 16.42 -15.17 -17.48
CA ARG A 286 16.31 -15.18 -18.96
C ARG A 286 16.43 -16.58 -19.54
N TYR A 287 17.38 -17.38 -19.07
CA TYR A 287 17.54 -18.76 -19.47
C TYR A 287 16.29 -19.60 -19.19
N LEU A 288 15.74 -19.46 -17.98
CA LEU A 288 14.52 -20.18 -17.58
C LEU A 288 13.30 -19.72 -18.39
N LEU A 289 13.17 -18.42 -18.65
CA LEU A 289 12.13 -17.88 -19.51
C LEU A 289 12.26 -18.38 -20.96
N GLY A 290 13.48 -18.50 -21.47
CA GLY A 290 13.75 -19.02 -22.82
C GLY A 290 13.44 -20.51 -23.00
N LYS A 291 13.26 -21.27 -21.92
CA LYS A 291 12.76 -22.66 -21.97
C LYS A 291 11.24 -22.75 -22.13
N LEU A 292 10.53 -21.66 -21.86
CA LEU A 292 9.10 -21.56 -22.09
C LEU A 292 8.87 -21.23 -23.57
N PRO A 293 7.97 -21.93 -24.26
CA PRO A 293 7.70 -21.70 -25.69
C PRO A 293 7.04 -20.35 -25.98
#